data_f8668b8b1506e307b905ad3d66d4ff3c
#
_entry.id   f8668b8b1506e307b905ad3d66d4ff3c
#
_cell.length_a   1.000
_cell.length_b   1.000
_cell.length_c   1.000
_cell.angle_alpha   90.00
_cell.angle_beta   90.00
_cell.angle_gamma   90.00
#
_symmetry.space_group_name_H-M   'P 1'
#
loop_
_entity.id
_entity.type
_entity.pdbx_description
1 polymer ?
#
loop_
_entity_poly.entity_id
_entity_poly.type
_entity_poly.pdbx_seq_one_letter_code
_entity_poly.pdbx_strand_id
1 'polypeptide(L)'
;MTARLKALGIRTTEKLLEASKTAKDRKILAEKLDVGEQTVLRWANLADRMRIKGVREPYAELLKDAGVDTVKELKYRNPGRLAEAMAAANAKRKRVQLLPSEKRIEHWIEAAKKLPLKITY
;
A
#
# COMPACT_ATOMS: atom_id res chain seq x y z
N MET A 1 10.27 0.99 -8.01
CA MET A 1 10.65 2.36 -7.63
C MET A 1 11.28 3.10 -8.79
N THR A 2 11.01 4.36 -8.95
CA THR A 2 11.51 5.14 -10.10
C THR A 2 13.00 5.48 -9.95
N ALA A 3 13.66 5.76 -11.08
CA ALA A 3 15.05 6.19 -11.08
C ALA A 3 15.27 7.48 -10.28
N ARG A 4 14.28 8.38 -10.28
CA ARG A 4 14.33 9.63 -9.49
C ARG A 4 14.39 9.38 -8.00
N LEU A 5 13.61 8.42 -7.51
CA LEU A 5 13.64 8.04 -6.10
C LEU A 5 14.98 7.44 -5.72
N LYS A 6 15.54 6.58 -6.57
CA LYS A 6 16.86 5.99 -6.36
C LYS A 6 17.95 7.05 -6.31
N ALA A 7 17.84 8.07 -7.15
CA ALA A 7 18.79 9.18 -7.17
C ALA A 7 18.80 9.97 -5.85
N LEU A 8 17.67 9.99 -5.12
CA LEU A 8 17.57 10.62 -3.80
C LEU A 8 17.93 9.67 -2.65
N GLY A 9 18.43 8.47 -2.95
CA GLY A 9 18.77 7.47 -1.95
C GLY A 9 17.59 6.64 -1.46
N ILE A 10 16.43 6.79 -2.07
CA ILE A 10 15.23 6.05 -1.72
C ILE A 10 15.17 4.78 -2.56
N ARG A 11 15.67 3.69 -2.02
CA ARG A 11 15.83 2.41 -2.73
C ARG A 11 14.94 1.28 -2.22
N THR A 12 14.25 1.51 -1.10
CA THR A 12 13.38 0.52 -0.48
C THR A 12 12.03 1.14 -0.12
N THR A 13 11.02 0.29 0.05
CA THR A 13 9.70 0.76 0.49
C THR A 13 9.76 1.36 1.89
N GLU A 14 10.62 0.84 2.77
CA GLU A 14 10.83 1.39 4.11
C GLU A 14 11.38 2.82 4.05
N LYS A 15 12.36 3.06 3.18
CA LYS A 15 12.94 4.41 3.00
C LYS A 15 11.93 5.36 2.36
N LEU A 16 11.13 4.88 1.43
CA LEU A 16 10.06 5.67 0.83
C LEU A 16 9.04 6.08 1.90
N LEU A 17 8.67 5.15 2.75
CA LEU A 17 7.72 5.39 3.83
C LEU A 17 8.26 6.45 4.80
N GLU A 18 9.52 6.36 5.20
CA GLU A 18 10.17 7.36 6.07
C GLU A 18 10.21 8.74 5.42
N ALA A 19 10.52 8.82 4.12
CA ALA A 19 10.61 10.08 3.39
C ALA A 19 9.26 10.73 3.08
N SER A 20 8.16 9.98 3.25
CA SER A 20 6.79 10.43 2.91
C SER A 20 5.82 10.31 4.08
N LYS A 21 6.33 10.23 5.27
CA LYS A 21 5.59 9.94 6.50
C LYS A 21 4.54 10.99 6.86
N THR A 22 4.88 12.26 6.72
CA THR A 22 4.00 13.39 7.04
C THR A 22 3.59 14.14 5.79
N ALA A 23 2.54 14.97 5.90
CA ALA A 23 2.13 15.83 4.80
C ALA A 23 3.25 16.77 4.36
N LYS A 24 4.01 17.30 5.33
CA LYS A 24 5.16 18.18 5.05
C LYS A 24 6.24 17.44 4.27
N ASP A 25 6.58 16.23 4.70
CA ASP A 25 7.59 15.41 4.03
C ASP A 25 7.18 15.07 2.60
N ARG A 26 5.90 14.75 2.39
CA ARG A 26 5.37 14.45 1.06
C ARG A 26 5.43 15.66 0.14
N LYS A 27 5.16 16.85 0.66
CA LYS A 27 5.27 18.10 -0.10
C LYS A 27 6.70 18.34 -0.56
N ILE A 28 7.66 18.17 0.35
CA ILE A 28 9.09 18.35 0.05
C ILE A 28 9.53 17.34 -1.00
N LEU A 29 9.14 16.08 -0.85
CA LEU A 29 9.50 15.03 -1.80
C LEU A 29 8.87 15.28 -3.18
N ALA A 30 7.62 15.72 -3.21
CA ALA A 30 6.92 16.07 -4.46
C ALA A 30 7.66 17.18 -5.21
N GLU A 31 8.12 18.19 -4.52
CA GLU A 31 8.90 19.29 -5.11
C GLU A 31 10.22 18.79 -5.69
N LYS A 32 10.94 17.94 -4.95
CA LYS A 32 12.22 17.37 -5.40
C LYS A 32 12.07 16.48 -6.64
N LEU A 33 10.94 15.80 -6.76
CA LEU A 33 10.68 14.87 -7.85
C LEU A 33 9.91 15.50 -9.00
N ASP A 34 9.46 16.72 -8.83
CA ASP A 34 8.60 17.43 -9.79
C ASP A 34 7.35 16.61 -10.14
N VAL A 35 6.65 16.17 -9.10
CA VAL A 35 5.38 15.44 -9.19
C VAL A 35 4.38 16.05 -8.23
N GLY A 36 3.10 15.68 -8.36
CA GLY A 36 2.06 16.14 -7.43
C GLY A 36 2.15 15.46 -6.07
N GLU A 37 1.70 16.15 -5.03
CA GLU A 37 1.65 15.59 -3.68
C GLU A 37 0.79 14.32 -3.61
N GLN A 38 -0.29 14.27 -4.40
CA GLN A 38 -1.17 13.10 -4.47
C GLN A 38 -0.45 11.88 -5.02
N THR A 39 0.47 12.09 -5.95
CA THR A 39 1.30 11.01 -6.50
C THR A 39 2.18 10.42 -5.41
N VAL A 40 2.83 11.29 -4.61
CA VAL A 40 3.67 10.85 -3.49
C VAL A 40 2.83 10.12 -2.44
N LEU A 41 1.64 10.61 -2.15
CA LEU A 41 0.73 9.94 -1.20
C LEU A 41 0.35 8.54 -1.67
N ARG A 42 0.06 8.35 -2.96
CA ARG A 42 -0.22 7.03 -3.52
C ARG A 42 0.95 6.07 -3.33
N TRP A 43 2.18 6.56 -3.56
CA TRP A 43 3.39 5.75 -3.34
C TRP A 43 3.56 5.41 -1.86
N ALA A 44 3.32 6.37 -0.96
CA ALA A 44 3.39 6.14 0.47
C ALA A 44 2.38 5.08 0.92
N ASN A 45 1.15 5.17 0.43
CA ASN A 45 0.10 4.20 0.74
C ASN A 45 0.44 2.80 0.19
N LEU A 46 1.02 2.73 -1.00
CA LEU A 46 1.49 1.47 -1.57
C LEU A 46 2.58 0.85 -0.69
N ALA A 47 3.57 1.65 -0.31
CA ALA A 47 4.65 1.20 0.58
C ALA A 47 4.09 0.74 1.93
N ASP A 48 3.07 1.43 2.44
CA ASP A 48 2.41 1.05 3.69
C ASP A 48 1.76 -0.33 3.60
N ARG A 49 0.99 -0.59 2.53
CA ARG A 49 0.37 -1.91 2.31
C ARG A 49 1.42 -3.03 2.17
N MET A 50 2.56 -2.71 1.57
CA MET A 50 3.64 -3.68 1.38
C MET A 50 4.41 -4.02 2.66
N ARG A 51 4.12 -3.37 3.78
CA ARG A 51 4.65 -3.72 5.10
C ARG A 51 4.12 -5.08 5.57
N ILE A 52 2.98 -5.51 5.05
CA ILE A 52 2.40 -6.81 5.37
C ILE A 52 3.22 -7.90 4.67
N LYS A 53 3.70 -8.86 5.42
CA LYS A 53 4.45 -10.00 4.87
C LYS A 53 3.57 -10.76 3.87
N GLY A 54 4.09 -10.98 2.68
CA GLY A 54 3.36 -11.67 1.61
C GLY A 54 2.55 -10.76 0.70
N VAL A 55 2.38 -9.49 1.06
CA VAL A 55 1.72 -8.51 0.21
C VAL A 55 2.77 -7.84 -0.67
N ARG A 56 2.94 -8.35 -1.87
CA ARG A 56 3.81 -7.76 -2.88
C ARG A 56 3.00 -6.77 -3.72
N GLU A 57 3.66 -6.03 -4.60
CA GLU A 57 3.03 -4.96 -5.36
C GLU A 57 1.72 -5.36 -6.05
N PRO A 58 1.61 -6.51 -6.77
CA PRO A 58 0.34 -6.88 -7.41
C PRO A 58 -0.80 -7.04 -6.41
N TYR A 59 -0.55 -7.67 -5.27
CA TYR A 59 -1.56 -7.82 -4.22
C TYR A 59 -1.87 -6.49 -3.53
N ALA A 60 -0.86 -5.64 -3.35
CA ALA A 60 -1.05 -4.30 -2.77
C ALA A 60 -1.94 -3.45 -3.68
N GLU A 61 -1.75 -3.52 -4.99
CA GLU A 61 -2.61 -2.82 -5.96
C GLU A 61 -4.03 -3.39 -5.96
N LEU A 62 -4.17 -4.70 -5.84
CA LEU A 62 -5.49 -5.33 -5.75
C LEU A 62 -6.23 -4.92 -4.48
N LEU A 63 -5.53 -4.81 -3.35
CA LEU A 63 -6.12 -4.31 -2.10
C LEU A 63 -6.66 -2.89 -2.30
N LYS A 64 -5.91 -2.03 -2.95
CA LYS A 64 -6.35 -0.68 -3.27
C LYS A 64 -7.62 -0.69 -4.13
N ASP A 65 -7.63 -1.49 -5.18
CA ASP A 65 -8.79 -1.63 -6.06
C ASP A 65 -10.02 -2.14 -5.30
N ALA A 66 -9.81 -2.93 -4.25
CA ALA A 66 -10.86 -3.44 -3.38
C ALA A 66 -11.26 -2.47 -2.26
N GLY A 67 -10.67 -1.28 -2.22
CA GLY A 67 -11.03 -0.24 -1.27
C GLY A 67 -10.16 -0.13 -0.03
N VAL A 68 -8.99 -0.76 -0.03
CA VAL A 68 -8.03 -0.71 1.10
C VAL A 68 -6.79 0.06 0.69
N ASP A 69 -6.64 1.29 1.18
CA ASP A 69 -5.48 2.12 0.87
C ASP A 69 -4.31 1.92 1.84
N THR A 70 -4.59 1.67 3.12
CA THR A 70 -3.57 1.64 4.18
C THR A 70 -3.70 0.41 5.07
N VAL A 71 -2.64 0.13 5.84
CA VAL A 71 -2.64 -0.89 6.88
C VAL A 71 -3.73 -0.61 7.91
N LYS A 72 -3.95 0.66 8.26
CA LYS A 72 -4.99 1.06 9.20
C LYS A 72 -6.38 0.62 8.74
N GLU A 73 -6.69 0.79 7.46
CA GLU A 73 -7.97 0.37 6.89
C GLU A 73 -8.10 -1.15 6.84
N LEU A 74 -7.01 -1.85 6.54
CA LEU A 74 -7.00 -3.31 6.41
C LEU A 74 -7.41 -3.98 7.73
N LYS A 75 -6.93 -3.49 8.86
CA LYS A 75 -7.19 -4.14 10.16
C LYS A 75 -8.67 -4.15 10.57
N TYR A 76 -9.50 -3.30 9.96
CA TYR A 76 -10.93 -3.25 10.25
C TYR A 76 -11.81 -4.00 9.26
N ARG A 77 -11.20 -4.65 8.26
CA ARG A 77 -11.96 -5.34 7.21
C ARG A 77 -12.38 -6.76 7.64
N ASN A 78 -13.53 -7.17 7.15
CA ASN A 78 -13.98 -8.55 7.30
C ASN A 78 -13.32 -9.42 6.22
N PRO A 79 -12.68 -10.55 6.56
CA PRO A 79 -11.96 -11.37 5.59
C PRO A 79 -12.81 -11.85 4.42
N GLY A 80 -14.02 -12.34 4.70
CA GLY A 80 -14.91 -12.84 3.65
C GLY A 80 -15.36 -11.75 2.69
N ARG A 81 -15.74 -10.60 3.22
CA ARG A 81 -16.15 -9.46 2.41
C ARG A 81 -14.99 -8.89 1.60
N LEU A 82 -13.81 -8.86 2.20
CA LEU A 82 -12.61 -8.39 1.48
C LEU A 82 -12.26 -9.37 0.36
N ALA A 83 -12.36 -10.66 0.59
CA ALA A 83 -12.14 -11.67 -0.44
C ALA A 83 -13.09 -11.46 -1.63
N GLU A 84 -14.37 -11.20 -1.37
CA GLU A 84 -15.37 -10.91 -2.40
C GLU A 84 -15.03 -9.63 -3.17
N ALA A 85 -14.65 -8.56 -2.45
CA ALA A 85 -14.27 -7.29 -3.06
C ALA A 85 -13.02 -7.44 -3.94
N MET A 86 -12.05 -8.22 -3.50
CA MET A 86 -10.83 -8.48 -4.27
C MET A 86 -11.14 -9.29 -5.53
N ALA A 87 -12.00 -10.28 -5.43
CA ALA A 87 -12.42 -11.06 -6.60
C ALA A 87 -13.13 -10.18 -7.62
N ALA A 88 -14.05 -9.33 -7.17
CA ALA A 88 -14.76 -8.40 -8.05
C ALA A 88 -13.82 -7.39 -8.71
N ALA A 89 -12.88 -6.84 -7.94
CA ALA A 89 -11.90 -5.90 -8.44
C ALA A 89 -10.97 -6.54 -9.47
N ASN A 90 -10.51 -7.77 -9.20
CA ASN A 90 -9.63 -8.49 -10.12
C ASN A 90 -10.33 -8.90 -11.41
N ALA A 91 -11.65 -9.11 -11.37
CA ALA A 91 -12.44 -9.39 -12.55
C ALA A 91 -12.52 -8.17 -13.48
N LYS A 92 -12.56 -6.97 -12.92
CA LYS A 92 -12.59 -5.71 -13.70
C LYS A 92 -11.22 -5.35 -14.24
N ARG A 93 -10.18 -5.52 -13.44
CA ARG A 93 -8.80 -5.22 -13.78
C ARG A 93 -7.90 -6.27 -13.16
N LYS A 94 -7.41 -7.17 -13.98
CA LYS A 94 -6.61 -8.30 -13.50
C LYS A 94 -5.24 -7.85 -12.99
N ARG A 95 -5.04 -7.91 -11.69
CA ARG A 95 -3.78 -7.60 -11.03
C ARG A 95 -2.97 -8.85 -10.73
N VAL A 96 -3.68 -9.96 -10.43
CA VAL A 96 -3.06 -11.22 -10.04
C VAL A 96 -3.67 -12.39 -10.82
N GLN A 97 -2.88 -13.43 -11.03
CA GLN A 97 -3.35 -14.67 -11.66
C GLN A 97 -4.14 -15.51 -10.68
N LEU A 98 -3.69 -15.55 -9.43
CA LEU A 98 -4.29 -16.35 -8.37
C LEU A 98 -4.75 -15.44 -7.23
N LEU A 99 -6.04 -15.46 -6.95
CA LEU A 99 -6.60 -14.72 -5.82
C LEU A 99 -6.11 -15.33 -4.51
N PRO A 100 -5.85 -14.51 -3.48
CA PRO A 100 -5.49 -15.03 -2.17
C PRO A 100 -6.67 -15.73 -1.53
N SER A 101 -6.41 -16.78 -0.75
CA SER A 101 -7.45 -17.45 0.01
C SER A 101 -7.98 -16.53 1.12
N GLU A 102 -9.19 -16.78 1.58
CA GLU A 102 -9.75 -16.05 2.72
C GLU A 102 -8.86 -16.17 3.96
N LYS A 103 -8.29 -17.34 4.19
CA LYS A 103 -7.36 -17.58 5.30
C LYS A 103 -6.10 -16.73 5.19
N ARG A 104 -5.57 -16.56 4.00
CA ARG A 104 -4.41 -15.72 3.76
C ARG A 104 -4.75 -14.25 4.02
N ILE A 105 -5.94 -13.81 3.60
CA ILE A 105 -6.45 -12.47 3.88
C ILE A 105 -6.60 -12.26 5.39
N GLU A 106 -7.11 -13.25 6.10
CA GLU A 106 -7.19 -13.22 7.58
C GLU A 106 -5.82 -12.98 8.21
N HIS A 107 -4.79 -13.68 7.73
CA HIS A 107 -3.41 -13.50 8.22
C HIS A 107 -2.91 -12.07 7.95
N TRP A 108 -3.25 -11.50 6.80
CA TRP A 108 -2.89 -10.11 6.49
C TRP A 108 -3.58 -9.13 7.45
N ILE A 109 -4.85 -9.35 7.74
CA ILE A 109 -5.61 -8.51 8.67
C ILE A 109 -5.02 -8.58 10.08
N GLU A 110 -4.70 -9.79 10.54
CA GLU A 110 -4.07 -9.98 11.85
C GLU A 110 -2.68 -9.33 11.91
N ALA A 111 -1.90 -9.44 10.84
CA ALA A 111 -0.60 -8.77 10.76
C ALA A 111 -0.77 -7.24 10.80
N ALA A 112 -1.80 -6.71 10.12
CA ALA A 112 -2.08 -5.29 10.13
C ALA A 112 -2.38 -4.76 11.54
N LYS A 113 -3.08 -5.54 12.35
CA LYS A 113 -3.41 -5.17 13.73
C LYS A 113 -2.17 -5.00 14.62
N LYS A 114 -1.08 -5.67 14.27
CA LYS A 114 0.18 -5.64 15.03
C LYS A 114 1.15 -4.56 14.57
N LEU A 115 0.91 -3.96 13.41
CA LEU A 115 1.79 -2.95 12.85
C LEU A 115 1.46 -1.56 13.38
N PRO A 116 2.48 -0.77 13.77
CA PRO A 116 2.26 0.62 14.17
C PRO A 116 1.91 1.48 12.96
N LEU A 117 1.19 2.58 13.19
CA LEU A 117 0.91 3.55 12.14
C LEU A 117 2.21 4.25 11.75
N LYS A 118 2.41 4.46 10.44
CA LYS A 118 3.60 5.10 9.90
C LYS A 118 3.30 6.37 9.13
N ILE A 119 2.09 6.49 8.57
CA ILE A 119 1.70 7.64 7.75
C ILE A 119 0.74 8.52 8.53
N THR A 120 0.99 9.83 8.54
CA THR A 120 0.05 10.84 9.04
C THR A 120 -0.42 11.71 7.88
N TYR A 121 -1.65 12.18 7.97
CA TYR A 121 -2.29 12.93 6.89
C TYR A 121 -2.49 14.43 7.17
#